data_534fe98208ee849941c2b219fbb936e7
#
_entry.id   534fe98208ee849941c2b219fbb936e7
#
_cell.length_a   1.000
_cell.length_b   1.000
_cell.length_c   1.000
_cell.angle_alpha   90.00
_cell.angle_beta   90.00
_cell.angle_gamma   90.00
#
_symmetry.space_group_name_H-M   'P 1'
#
loop_
_entity.id
_entity.type
_entity.pdbx_description
1 polymer ?
#
loop_
_entity_poly.entity_id
_entity_poly.type
_entity_poly.pdbx_seq_one_letter_code
_entity_poly.pdbx_strand_id
1 'polypeptide(L)'
;MTKWFITGISRGLGEALAEAALARGDLVVGTTRDGKSGIAASRGTLHVLPLEVGNAAAIESTVTKAFELAGGLDVIVNNAAYGLLGAIENATDAEAARLFEVNVFGTFRVIRAALPKLRAQGRGHIINITSIAGRAPMAGSGLYAATKSAIEGLSQSLAQEVGPLGIKVTVVAPGAFRTDFLSPHSIRKSAGAPDDYTNSVGRTMSRLDAMAGRQLGDPARAAGALLAVVDAEQPPLHLLLGSDALHRAREKLDVLIEEMDRWEEVTRGTDFPQEEVAMRSQGLPPDARALPANGQVR
;
A
#
# COMPACT_ATOMS: atom_id res chain seq x y z
N MET A 1 24.05 -5.30 11.20
CA MET A 1 22.83 -5.28 12.05
C MET A 1 21.96 -4.14 11.58
N THR A 2 20.83 -4.45 10.98
CA THR A 2 19.84 -3.48 10.50
C THR A 2 18.83 -3.17 11.60
N LYS A 3 18.36 -1.94 11.68
CA LYS A 3 17.43 -1.47 12.70
C LYS A 3 16.07 -1.17 12.09
N TRP A 4 15.06 -1.91 12.51
CA TRP A 4 13.74 -1.93 11.94
C TRP A 4 12.70 -1.29 12.85
N PHE A 5 11.78 -0.53 12.28
CA PHE A 5 10.48 -0.24 12.87
C PHE A 5 9.39 -0.89 12.03
N ILE A 6 8.60 -1.79 12.63
CA ILE A 6 7.58 -2.58 11.91
C ILE A 6 6.23 -2.40 12.60
N THR A 7 5.23 -1.85 11.91
CA THR A 7 3.89 -1.75 12.47
C THR A 7 3.13 -3.06 12.28
N GLY A 8 2.46 -3.55 13.36
CA GLY A 8 1.60 -4.73 13.29
C GLY A 8 2.35 -6.06 13.20
N ILE A 9 3.16 -6.38 14.21
CA ILE A 9 3.95 -7.64 14.27
C ILE A 9 3.24 -8.78 15.01
N SER A 10 1.97 -8.64 15.39
CA SER A 10 1.27 -9.67 16.18
C SER A 10 0.90 -10.92 15.38
N ARG A 11 0.95 -10.87 14.06
CA ARG A 11 0.60 -11.97 13.13
C ARG A 11 1.00 -11.67 11.69
N GLY A 12 0.97 -12.71 10.86
CA GLY A 12 1.03 -12.61 9.40
C GLY A 12 2.37 -12.13 8.85
N LEU A 13 2.35 -11.28 7.82
CA LEU A 13 3.58 -10.82 7.16
C LEU A 13 4.48 -9.99 8.09
N GLY A 14 3.90 -9.18 8.99
CA GLY A 14 4.66 -8.39 9.94
C GLY A 14 5.37 -9.24 10.99
N GLU A 15 4.72 -10.28 11.48
CA GLU A 15 5.31 -11.27 12.38
C GLU A 15 6.45 -12.02 11.68
N ALA A 16 6.19 -12.61 10.51
CA ALA A 16 7.19 -13.36 9.75
C ALA A 16 8.43 -12.51 9.42
N LEU A 17 8.23 -11.22 9.07
CA LEU A 17 9.33 -10.30 8.81
C LEU A 17 10.13 -9.99 10.08
N ALA A 18 9.44 -9.75 11.20
CA ALA A 18 10.11 -9.50 12.49
C ALA A 18 10.94 -10.72 12.92
N GLU A 19 10.39 -11.93 12.82
CA GLU A 19 11.11 -13.19 13.11
C GLU A 19 12.34 -13.37 12.22
N ALA A 20 12.20 -13.14 10.91
CA ALA A 20 13.29 -13.27 9.96
C ALA A 20 14.42 -12.24 10.22
N ALA A 21 14.07 -10.99 10.53
CA ALA A 21 15.04 -9.97 10.91
C ALA A 21 15.77 -10.32 12.22
N LEU A 22 15.04 -10.78 13.23
CA LEU A 22 15.62 -11.23 14.50
C LEU A 22 16.53 -12.47 14.33
N ALA A 23 16.14 -13.41 13.48
CA ALA A 23 16.96 -14.59 13.17
C ALA A 23 18.29 -14.21 12.48
N ARG A 24 18.29 -13.11 11.72
CA ARG A 24 19.48 -12.51 11.10
C ARG A 24 20.39 -11.78 12.12
N GLY A 25 19.89 -11.50 13.32
CA GLY A 25 20.62 -10.75 14.35
C GLY A 25 20.35 -9.24 14.32
N ASP A 26 19.27 -8.81 13.69
CA ASP A 26 18.88 -7.40 13.60
C ASP A 26 18.15 -6.91 14.86
N LEU A 27 18.00 -5.59 14.98
CA LEU A 27 17.18 -4.95 15.99
C LEU A 27 15.81 -4.62 15.41
N VAL A 28 14.74 -5.09 16.05
CA VAL A 28 13.37 -4.83 15.67
C VAL A 28 12.65 -4.06 16.76
N VAL A 29 12.12 -2.89 16.44
CA VAL A 29 11.09 -2.21 17.23
C VAL A 29 9.75 -2.46 16.52
N GLY A 30 9.00 -3.42 17.04
CA GLY A 30 7.69 -3.79 16.49
C GLY A 30 6.55 -3.15 17.25
N THR A 31 5.38 -3.00 16.60
CA THR A 31 4.19 -2.55 17.30
C THR A 31 3.06 -3.57 17.26
N THR A 32 2.30 -3.63 18.34
CA THR A 32 1.03 -4.33 18.46
C THR A 32 0.04 -3.43 19.19
N ARG A 33 -1.25 -3.73 19.16
CA ARG A 33 -2.25 -2.87 19.80
C ARG A 33 -2.12 -2.82 21.32
N ASP A 34 -1.68 -3.90 21.93
CA ASP A 34 -1.56 -4.06 23.39
C ASP A 34 -0.11 -4.05 23.90
N GLY A 35 0.88 -3.87 23.02
CA GLY A 35 2.30 -3.89 23.38
C GLY A 35 2.86 -5.27 23.69
N LYS A 36 2.15 -6.37 23.33
CA LYS A 36 2.59 -7.74 23.57
C LYS A 36 2.85 -8.47 22.26
N SER A 37 3.81 -9.38 22.27
CA SER A 37 4.13 -10.24 21.14
C SER A 37 4.51 -11.64 21.62
N GLY A 38 4.15 -12.66 20.84
CA GLY A 38 4.61 -14.03 21.05
C GLY A 38 5.96 -14.34 20.39
N ILE A 39 6.55 -13.37 19.66
CA ILE A 39 7.80 -13.56 18.94
C ILE A 39 8.94 -13.72 19.95
N ALA A 40 9.69 -14.83 19.85
CA ALA A 40 10.92 -15.03 20.60
C ALA A 40 12.11 -14.40 19.87
N ALA A 41 12.84 -13.52 20.53
CA ALA A 41 14.10 -13.01 20.00
C ALA A 41 15.15 -14.13 20.01
N SER A 42 15.56 -14.60 18.82
CA SER A 42 16.50 -15.71 18.68
C SER A 42 17.97 -15.26 18.72
N ARG A 43 18.34 -14.28 17.89
CA ARG A 43 19.70 -13.72 17.80
C ARG A 43 19.72 -12.20 17.88
N GLY A 44 18.63 -11.56 17.45
CA GLY A 44 18.47 -10.11 17.44
C GLY A 44 17.89 -9.56 18.73
N THR A 45 17.56 -8.27 18.71
CA THR A 45 16.92 -7.57 19.82
C THR A 45 15.51 -7.15 19.42
N LEU A 46 14.50 -7.49 20.24
CA LEU A 46 13.11 -7.12 20.04
C LEU A 46 12.64 -6.14 21.12
N HIS A 47 12.13 -5.02 20.69
CA HIS A 47 11.30 -4.12 21.50
C HIS A 47 9.88 -4.11 20.96
N VAL A 48 8.88 -4.21 21.82
CA VAL A 48 7.46 -4.16 21.42
C VAL A 48 6.81 -2.95 22.06
N LEU A 49 6.22 -2.09 21.23
CA LEU A 49 5.52 -0.88 21.66
C LEU A 49 4.01 -1.01 21.39
N PRO A 50 3.14 -0.51 22.28
CA PRO A 50 1.72 -0.43 22.02
C PRO A 50 1.45 0.67 20.98
N LEU A 51 0.72 0.32 19.90
CA LEU A 51 0.27 1.28 18.89
C LEU A 51 -0.98 0.77 18.17
N GLU A 52 -2.08 1.48 18.34
CA GLU A 52 -3.22 1.44 17.42
C GLU A 52 -2.98 2.51 16.34
N VAL A 53 -2.65 2.10 15.10
CA VAL A 53 -2.28 3.04 14.03
C VAL A 53 -3.39 3.99 13.59
N GLY A 54 -4.64 3.73 13.99
CA GLY A 54 -5.75 4.68 13.88
C GLY A 54 -5.79 5.74 14.99
N ASN A 55 -4.90 5.67 15.99
CA ASN A 55 -4.80 6.69 17.04
C ASN A 55 -3.70 7.70 16.67
N ALA A 56 -4.11 8.81 16.07
CA ALA A 56 -3.22 9.85 15.59
C ALA A 56 -2.30 10.42 16.69
N ALA A 57 -2.81 10.56 17.92
CA ALA A 57 -2.05 11.13 19.04
C ALA A 57 -0.89 10.23 19.52
N ALA A 58 -1.01 8.90 19.34
CA ALA A 58 0.01 7.97 19.80
C ALA A 58 1.16 7.77 18.80
N ILE A 59 0.97 8.09 17.53
CA ILE A 59 1.93 7.72 16.46
C ILE A 59 3.27 8.45 16.66
N GLU A 60 3.25 9.76 16.84
CA GLU A 60 4.48 10.56 16.91
C GLU A 60 5.37 10.15 18.10
N SER A 61 4.75 9.97 19.27
CA SER A 61 5.47 9.52 20.47
C SER A 61 6.02 8.11 20.31
N THR A 62 5.25 7.19 19.70
CA THR A 62 5.70 5.83 19.45
C THR A 62 6.86 5.77 18.46
N VAL A 63 6.79 6.51 17.35
CA VAL A 63 7.89 6.59 16.38
C VAL A 63 9.13 7.22 17.02
N THR A 64 8.97 8.28 17.79
CA THR A 64 10.09 8.91 18.52
C THR A 64 10.74 7.91 19.48
N LYS A 65 9.94 7.19 20.24
CA LYS A 65 10.44 6.16 21.17
C LYS A 65 11.18 5.02 20.45
N ALA A 66 10.69 4.63 19.26
CA ALA A 66 11.36 3.62 18.45
C ALA A 66 12.76 4.07 18.00
N PHE A 67 12.92 5.33 17.56
CA PHE A 67 14.22 5.89 17.21
C PHE A 67 15.17 5.95 18.41
N GLU A 68 14.66 6.29 19.60
CA GLU A 68 15.44 6.31 20.83
C GLU A 68 15.95 4.92 21.21
N LEU A 69 15.06 3.92 21.24
CA LEU A 69 15.38 2.53 21.60
C LEU A 69 16.42 1.91 20.66
N ALA A 70 16.32 2.22 19.38
CA ALA A 70 17.23 1.71 18.37
C ALA A 70 18.51 2.56 18.18
N GLY A 71 18.55 3.78 18.73
CA GLY A 71 19.60 4.75 18.40
C GLY A 71 19.67 5.09 16.92
N GLY A 72 18.50 5.34 16.30
CA GLY A 72 18.28 5.51 14.87
C GLY A 72 17.61 4.29 14.23
N LEU A 73 16.97 4.46 13.08
CA LEU A 73 16.29 3.39 12.35
C LEU A 73 16.74 3.38 10.88
N ASP A 74 17.00 2.20 10.35
CA ASP A 74 17.39 2.04 8.94
C ASP A 74 16.17 1.73 8.06
N VAL A 75 15.16 1.02 8.58
CA VAL A 75 13.98 0.58 7.83
C VAL A 75 12.70 0.87 8.61
N ILE A 76 11.74 1.49 7.94
CA ILE A 76 10.38 1.72 8.45
C ILE A 76 9.41 0.88 7.62
N VAL A 77 8.69 -0.06 8.24
CA VAL A 77 7.72 -0.91 7.55
C VAL A 77 6.30 -0.59 8.02
N ASN A 78 5.53 0.01 7.14
CA ASN A 78 4.11 0.23 7.33
C ASN A 78 3.34 -1.02 6.88
N ASN A 79 3.11 -1.93 7.83
CA ASN A 79 2.44 -3.20 7.58
C ASN A 79 1.04 -3.28 8.23
N ALA A 80 0.82 -2.59 9.34
CA ALA A 80 -0.46 -2.63 10.05
C ALA A 80 -1.61 -2.14 9.19
N ALA A 81 -2.57 -3.02 8.90
CA ALA A 81 -3.76 -2.73 8.11
C ALA A 81 -4.84 -3.79 8.37
N TYR A 82 -6.06 -3.53 7.92
CA TYR A 82 -7.10 -4.54 7.85
C TYR A 82 -7.90 -4.44 6.55
N GLY A 83 -8.64 -5.51 6.21
CA GLY A 83 -9.50 -5.56 5.04
C GLY A 83 -10.96 -5.26 5.39
N LEU A 84 -11.68 -4.64 4.45
CA LEU A 84 -13.13 -4.52 4.45
C LEU A 84 -13.64 -5.06 3.13
N LEU A 85 -14.54 -6.04 3.21
CA LEU A 85 -15.17 -6.68 2.05
C LEU A 85 -16.68 -6.47 2.10
N GLY A 86 -17.28 -6.28 0.93
CA GLY A 86 -18.71 -6.09 0.74
C GLY A 86 -19.01 -5.29 -0.52
N ALA A 87 -20.27 -5.18 -0.89
CA ALA A 87 -20.70 -4.28 -1.94
C ALA A 87 -20.46 -2.83 -1.48
N ILE A 88 -20.03 -1.96 -2.39
CA ILE A 88 -19.78 -0.54 -2.07
C ILE A 88 -21.03 0.13 -1.52
N GLU A 89 -22.17 -0.17 -2.10
CA GLU A 89 -23.47 0.38 -1.73
C GLU A 89 -23.89 0.05 -0.27
N ASN A 90 -23.38 -1.07 0.28
CA ASN A 90 -23.73 -1.50 1.64
C ASN A 90 -22.73 -1.06 2.71
N ALA A 91 -21.58 -0.56 2.31
CA ALA A 91 -20.61 -0.08 3.27
C ALA A 91 -21.09 1.23 3.90
N THR A 92 -21.04 1.29 5.22
CA THR A 92 -21.37 2.51 5.95
C THR A 92 -20.24 3.54 5.90
N ASP A 93 -20.58 4.82 6.03
CA ASP A 93 -19.59 5.91 6.14
C ASP A 93 -18.61 5.67 7.30
N ALA A 94 -19.09 5.12 8.42
CA ALA A 94 -18.26 4.80 9.58
C ALA A 94 -17.23 3.69 9.29
N GLU A 95 -17.62 2.64 8.53
CA GLU A 95 -16.71 1.58 8.09
C GLU A 95 -15.67 2.14 7.13
N ALA A 96 -16.08 2.95 6.16
CA ALA A 96 -15.20 3.59 5.20
C ALA A 96 -14.20 4.52 5.92
N ALA A 97 -14.68 5.43 6.76
CA ALA A 97 -13.84 6.35 7.52
C ALA A 97 -12.83 5.61 8.40
N ARG A 98 -13.25 4.55 9.12
CA ARG A 98 -12.35 3.75 9.96
C ARG A 98 -11.31 3.00 9.16
N LEU A 99 -11.68 2.49 7.98
CA LEU A 99 -10.74 1.79 7.09
C LEU A 99 -9.65 2.75 6.60
N PHE A 100 -10.03 3.94 6.14
CA PHE A 100 -9.10 4.97 5.70
C PHE A 100 -8.23 5.50 6.86
N GLU A 101 -8.82 5.70 8.03
CA GLU A 101 -8.10 6.13 9.24
C GLU A 101 -6.93 5.18 9.57
N VAL A 102 -7.18 3.87 9.53
CA VAL A 102 -6.14 2.87 9.82
C VAL A 102 -5.18 2.69 8.67
N ASN A 103 -5.70 2.38 7.47
CA ASN A 103 -4.86 1.92 6.36
C ASN A 103 -4.13 3.06 5.64
N VAL A 104 -4.71 4.26 5.60
CA VAL A 104 -4.16 5.41 4.87
C VAL A 104 -3.56 6.43 5.83
N PHE A 105 -4.38 7.02 6.69
CA PHE A 105 -3.90 8.08 7.58
C PHE A 105 -2.92 7.57 8.63
N GLY A 106 -3.08 6.34 9.12
CA GLY A 106 -2.10 5.70 9.99
C GLY A 106 -0.72 5.60 9.33
N THR A 107 -0.67 5.04 8.13
CA THR A 107 0.56 4.94 7.33
C THR A 107 1.17 6.32 7.06
N PHE A 108 0.36 7.28 6.60
CA PHE A 108 0.81 8.66 6.35
C PHE A 108 1.43 9.30 7.59
N ARG A 109 0.80 9.16 8.76
CA ARG A 109 1.31 9.75 10.02
C ARG A 109 2.60 9.10 10.48
N VAL A 110 2.76 7.78 10.33
CA VAL A 110 4.04 7.09 10.63
C VAL A 110 5.15 7.62 9.73
N ILE A 111 4.90 7.74 8.43
CA ILE A 111 5.85 8.31 7.46
C ILE A 111 6.22 9.74 7.90
N ARG A 112 5.23 10.60 8.15
CA ARG A 112 5.43 11.99 8.56
C ARG A 112 6.24 12.13 9.84
N ALA A 113 6.02 11.26 10.83
CA ALA A 113 6.77 11.26 12.09
C ALA A 113 8.23 10.77 11.91
N ALA A 114 8.46 9.83 10.99
CA ALA A 114 9.78 9.25 10.74
C ALA A 114 10.66 10.14 9.85
N LEU A 115 10.09 10.84 8.87
CA LEU A 115 10.81 11.57 7.84
C LEU A 115 11.82 12.61 8.38
N PRO A 116 11.52 13.47 9.37
CA PRO A 116 12.51 14.42 9.89
C PRO A 116 13.76 13.74 10.45
N LYS A 117 13.59 12.56 11.07
CA LYS A 117 14.67 11.79 11.67
C LYS A 117 15.50 11.07 10.60
N LEU A 118 14.85 10.44 9.61
CA LEU A 118 15.52 9.82 8.47
C LEU A 118 16.29 10.85 7.63
N ARG A 119 15.69 12.01 7.40
CA ARG A 119 16.36 13.13 6.72
C ARG A 119 17.61 13.61 7.47
N ALA A 120 17.53 13.73 8.79
CA ALA A 120 18.70 14.08 9.60
C ALA A 120 19.80 13.00 9.56
N GLN A 121 19.43 11.72 9.38
CA GLN A 121 20.37 10.61 9.17
C GLN A 121 20.98 10.61 7.77
N GLY A 122 20.35 11.25 6.77
CA GLY A 122 20.75 11.20 5.35
C GLY A 122 20.58 9.84 4.71
N ARG A 123 19.82 8.92 5.35
CA ARG A 123 19.54 7.57 4.86
C ARG A 123 18.31 6.97 5.52
N GLY A 124 17.74 5.97 4.87
CA GLY A 124 16.64 5.17 5.38
C GLY A 124 15.93 4.44 4.26
N HIS A 125 15.07 3.49 4.61
CA HIS A 125 14.22 2.79 3.66
C HIS A 125 12.80 2.69 4.21
N ILE A 126 11.84 3.27 3.52
CA ILE A 126 10.41 3.18 3.86
C ILE A 126 9.79 2.10 3.01
N ILE A 127 9.20 1.09 3.64
CA ILE A 127 8.51 -0.02 2.99
C ILE A 127 7.02 0.06 3.35
N ASN A 128 6.18 0.24 2.35
CA ASN A 128 4.73 0.29 2.52
C ASN A 128 4.08 -0.99 2.00
N ILE A 129 3.47 -1.77 2.89
CA ILE A 129 2.76 -2.99 2.51
C ILE A 129 1.36 -2.62 2.01
N THR A 130 1.19 -2.72 0.70
CA THR A 130 -0.08 -2.48 0.02
C THR A 130 -0.82 -3.82 -0.22
N SER A 131 -1.27 -4.08 -1.41
CA SER A 131 -1.89 -5.32 -1.86
C SER A 131 -2.02 -5.31 -3.36
N ILE A 132 -2.04 -6.48 -3.99
CA ILE A 132 -2.47 -6.60 -5.38
C ILE A 132 -3.87 -6.01 -5.62
N ALA A 133 -4.72 -5.96 -4.59
CA ALA A 133 -6.03 -5.30 -4.68
C ALA A 133 -5.93 -3.80 -4.98
N GLY A 134 -4.84 -3.13 -4.61
CA GLY A 134 -4.60 -1.73 -4.95
C GLY A 134 -4.28 -1.49 -6.43
N ARG A 135 -3.88 -2.53 -7.17
CA ARG A 135 -3.52 -2.47 -8.60
C ARG A 135 -4.54 -3.16 -9.49
N ALA A 136 -5.09 -4.30 -9.03
CA ALA A 136 -6.07 -5.12 -9.74
C ALA A 136 -7.21 -5.49 -8.77
N PRO A 137 -8.15 -4.56 -8.48
CA PRO A 137 -9.25 -4.78 -7.56
C PRO A 137 -10.21 -5.86 -8.04
N MET A 138 -10.95 -6.45 -7.10
CA MET A 138 -12.04 -7.41 -7.37
C MET A 138 -13.37 -6.86 -6.86
N ALA A 139 -14.47 -7.35 -7.39
CA ALA A 139 -15.79 -7.08 -6.85
C ALA A 139 -15.82 -7.38 -5.33
N GLY A 140 -16.44 -6.52 -4.55
CA GLY A 140 -16.48 -6.64 -3.09
C GLY A 140 -15.23 -6.20 -2.34
N SER A 141 -14.17 -5.75 -3.02
CA SER A 141 -12.96 -5.22 -2.37
C SER A 141 -12.81 -3.69 -2.54
N GLY A 142 -13.81 -2.98 -3.05
CA GLY A 142 -13.70 -1.60 -3.52
C GLY A 142 -13.05 -0.63 -2.52
N LEU A 143 -13.57 -0.53 -1.30
CA LEU A 143 -13.02 0.36 -0.27
C LEU A 143 -11.62 -0.05 0.18
N TYR A 144 -11.38 -1.36 0.38
CA TYR A 144 -10.04 -1.85 0.69
C TYR A 144 -9.05 -1.55 -0.44
N ALA A 145 -9.44 -1.81 -1.68
CA ALA A 145 -8.63 -1.50 -2.85
C ALA A 145 -8.31 0.00 -2.92
N ALA A 146 -9.30 0.87 -2.68
CA ALA A 146 -9.12 2.32 -2.64
C ALA A 146 -8.05 2.74 -1.61
N THR A 147 -8.06 2.15 -0.39
CA THR A 147 -7.01 2.44 0.60
C THR A 147 -5.62 2.00 0.15
N LYS A 148 -5.53 0.85 -0.52
CA LYS A 148 -4.24 0.33 -1.00
C LYS A 148 -3.73 1.12 -2.22
N SER A 149 -4.62 1.55 -3.12
CA SER A 149 -4.28 2.47 -4.22
C SER A 149 -3.83 3.84 -3.71
N ALA A 150 -4.45 4.37 -2.66
CA ALA A 150 -4.03 5.62 -2.04
C ALA A 150 -2.58 5.55 -1.53
N ILE A 151 -2.17 4.43 -0.92
CA ILE A 151 -0.79 4.24 -0.46
C ILE A 151 0.16 4.02 -1.65
N GLU A 152 -0.27 3.37 -2.74
CA GLU A 152 0.52 3.27 -3.97
C GLU A 152 0.89 4.66 -4.51
N GLY A 153 -0.11 5.53 -4.70
CA GLY A 153 0.10 6.90 -5.21
C GLY A 153 0.94 7.75 -4.26
N LEU A 154 0.63 7.72 -2.95
CA LEU A 154 1.40 8.44 -1.93
C LEU A 154 2.88 8.02 -1.97
N SER A 155 3.16 6.73 -2.06
CA SER A 155 4.53 6.20 -2.04
C SER A 155 5.32 6.57 -3.28
N GLN A 156 4.67 6.60 -4.46
CA GLN A 156 5.30 7.01 -5.72
C GLN A 156 5.73 8.47 -5.70
N SER A 157 4.89 9.36 -5.16
CA SER A 157 5.26 10.76 -4.95
C SER A 157 6.38 10.90 -3.91
N LEU A 158 6.22 10.24 -2.77
CA LEU A 158 7.22 10.24 -1.69
C LEU A 158 8.61 9.82 -2.19
N ALA A 159 8.69 8.78 -3.03
CA ALA A 159 9.97 8.31 -3.56
C ALA A 159 10.73 9.40 -4.32
N GLN A 160 10.01 10.24 -5.08
CA GLN A 160 10.61 11.37 -5.80
C GLN A 160 11.04 12.48 -4.84
N GLU A 161 10.25 12.76 -3.80
CA GLU A 161 10.55 13.80 -2.81
C GLU A 161 11.80 13.46 -1.97
N VAL A 162 11.95 12.19 -1.56
CA VAL A 162 12.96 11.80 -0.57
C VAL A 162 14.19 11.12 -1.18
N GLY A 163 14.12 10.69 -2.44
CA GLY A 163 15.24 10.09 -3.16
C GLY A 163 16.51 10.97 -3.13
N PRO A 164 16.43 12.27 -3.43
CA PRO A 164 17.58 13.19 -3.32
C PRO A 164 18.14 13.33 -1.90
N LEU A 165 17.39 12.91 -0.88
CA LEU A 165 17.80 12.94 0.53
C LEU A 165 18.45 11.62 1.00
N GLY A 166 18.68 10.66 0.08
CA GLY A 166 19.26 9.35 0.39
C GLY A 166 18.26 8.37 1.05
N ILE A 167 16.95 8.66 1.01
CA ILE A 167 15.91 7.81 1.58
C ILE A 167 15.25 7.01 0.45
N LYS A 168 15.22 5.68 0.59
CA LYS A 168 14.61 4.75 -0.35
C LYS A 168 13.15 4.52 0.01
N VAL A 169 12.32 4.21 -1.00
CA VAL A 169 10.92 3.84 -0.82
C VAL A 169 10.63 2.59 -1.63
N THR A 170 9.97 1.60 -1.03
CA THR A 170 9.45 0.42 -1.73
C THR A 170 7.99 0.20 -1.39
N VAL A 171 7.17 0.04 -2.41
CA VAL A 171 5.77 -0.34 -2.31
C VAL A 171 5.66 -1.83 -2.59
N VAL A 172 5.21 -2.58 -1.60
CA VAL A 172 5.07 -4.02 -1.69
C VAL A 172 3.60 -4.38 -1.85
N ALA A 173 3.25 -5.03 -2.95
CA ALA A 173 1.89 -5.47 -3.25
C ALA A 173 1.80 -7.01 -3.21
N PRO A 174 1.50 -7.61 -2.03
CA PRO A 174 1.30 -9.04 -1.91
C PRO A 174 0.03 -9.51 -2.62
N GLY A 175 0.08 -10.73 -3.16
CA GLY A 175 -1.08 -11.54 -3.49
C GLY A 175 -1.64 -12.25 -2.25
N ALA A 176 -2.11 -13.48 -2.43
CA ALA A 176 -2.69 -14.28 -1.35
C ALA A 176 -1.60 -15.07 -0.61
N PHE A 177 -1.31 -14.66 0.60
CA PHE A 177 -0.36 -15.34 1.50
C PHE A 177 -1.10 -16.12 2.58
N ARG A 178 -0.55 -17.28 2.96
CA ARG A 178 -1.11 -18.15 4.01
C ARG A 178 -0.82 -17.56 5.39
N THR A 179 -1.66 -16.58 5.75
CA THR A 179 -1.66 -15.86 7.02
C THR A 179 -3.08 -15.78 7.56
N ASP A 180 -3.25 -15.26 8.77
CA ASP A 180 -4.57 -14.98 9.35
C ASP A 180 -5.28 -13.77 8.70
N PHE A 181 -4.79 -13.27 7.56
CA PHE A 181 -5.40 -12.09 6.94
C PHE A 181 -6.85 -12.31 6.51
N LEU A 182 -7.21 -13.52 6.06
CA LEU A 182 -8.60 -13.89 5.72
C LEU A 182 -9.46 -14.23 6.95
N SER A 183 -8.91 -14.20 8.16
CA SER A 183 -9.69 -14.42 9.39
C SER A 183 -10.52 -13.19 9.77
N PRO A 184 -11.59 -13.37 10.59
CA PRO A 184 -12.41 -12.26 11.09
C PRO A 184 -11.64 -11.20 11.90
N HIS A 185 -10.43 -11.53 12.37
CA HIS A 185 -9.55 -10.60 13.08
C HIS A 185 -8.88 -9.58 12.16
N SER A 186 -8.74 -9.89 10.87
CA SER A 186 -8.02 -9.07 9.90
C SER A 186 -8.88 -8.61 8.73
N ILE A 187 -10.01 -9.30 8.45
CA ILE A 187 -11.01 -8.87 7.48
C ILE A 187 -12.35 -8.66 8.19
N ARG A 188 -12.96 -7.52 7.93
CA ARG A 188 -14.35 -7.23 8.26
C ARG A 188 -15.20 -7.39 7.02
N LYS A 189 -16.47 -7.71 7.20
CA LYS A 189 -17.45 -7.80 6.12
C LYS A 189 -18.56 -6.81 6.40
N SER A 190 -18.87 -5.92 5.46
CA SER A 190 -20.07 -5.06 5.56
C SER A 190 -21.31 -5.92 5.46
N ALA A 191 -22.34 -5.56 6.23
CA ALA A 191 -23.57 -6.36 6.32
C ALA A 191 -24.44 -6.20 5.06
N GLY A 192 -25.16 -7.27 4.68
CA GLY A 192 -26.38 -7.20 3.88
C GLY A 192 -26.21 -6.80 2.43
N ALA A 193 -25.35 -7.47 1.64
CA ALA A 193 -25.41 -7.26 0.19
C ALA A 193 -26.77 -7.72 -0.37
N PRO A 194 -27.44 -6.91 -1.23
CA PRO A 194 -28.63 -7.34 -1.95
C PRO A 194 -28.34 -8.60 -2.78
N ASP A 195 -29.38 -9.41 -3.04
CA ASP A 195 -29.28 -10.63 -3.84
C ASP A 195 -28.73 -10.40 -5.26
N ASP A 196 -28.94 -9.20 -5.79
CA ASP A 196 -28.39 -8.75 -7.08
C ASP A 196 -26.87 -8.84 -7.18
N TYR A 197 -26.15 -8.73 -6.05
CA TYR A 197 -24.69 -8.84 -5.98
C TYR A 197 -24.17 -10.27 -5.79
N THR A 198 -25.04 -11.27 -5.71
CA THR A 198 -24.66 -12.69 -5.52
C THR A 198 -23.66 -13.15 -6.57
N ASN A 199 -23.87 -12.79 -7.83
CA ASN A 199 -23.04 -13.22 -8.97
C ASN A 199 -21.72 -12.41 -9.12
N SER A 200 -21.51 -11.37 -8.36
CA SER A 200 -20.29 -10.54 -8.35
C SER A 200 -19.60 -10.61 -7.00
N VAL A 201 -20.08 -9.85 -6.02
CA VAL A 201 -19.53 -9.78 -4.66
C VAL A 201 -19.64 -11.13 -3.95
N GLY A 202 -20.80 -11.79 -4.01
CA GLY A 202 -21.03 -13.10 -3.38
C GLY A 202 -20.06 -14.17 -3.90
N ARG A 203 -19.83 -14.20 -5.20
CA ARG A 203 -18.86 -15.12 -5.84
C ARG A 203 -17.43 -14.85 -5.36
N THR A 204 -17.03 -13.59 -5.22
CA THR A 204 -15.72 -13.22 -4.67
C THR A 204 -15.57 -13.65 -3.22
N MET A 205 -16.60 -13.41 -2.38
CA MET A 205 -16.60 -13.80 -0.97
C MET A 205 -16.44 -15.31 -0.80
N SER A 206 -17.25 -16.08 -1.53
CA SER A 206 -17.17 -17.57 -1.52
C SER A 206 -15.80 -18.08 -1.95
N ARG A 207 -15.18 -17.45 -2.96
CA ARG A 207 -13.83 -17.78 -3.41
C ARG A 207 -12.76 -17.49 -2.35
N LEU A 208 -12.85 -16.37 -1.66
CA LEU A 208 -11.93 -16.00 -0.57
C LEU A 208 -12.09 -16.93 0.64
N ASP A 209 -13.33 -17.28 1.02
CA ASP A 209 -13.61 -18.21 2.10
C ASP A 209 -13.05 -19.62 1.77
N ALA A 210 -13.22 -20.10 0.53
CA ALA A 210 -12.67 -21.38 0.08
C ALA A 210 -11.13 -21.40 0.02
N MET A 211 -10.50 -20.24 -0.16
CA MET A 211 -9.05 -20.09 -0.24
C MET A 211 -8.38 -20.00 1.15
N ALA A 212 -9.13 -19.70 2.20
CA ALA A 212 -8.58 -19.54 3.55
C ALA A 212 -7.78 -20.77 4.00
N GLY A 213 -6.53 -20.58 4.39
CA GLY A 213 -5.58 -21.65 4.78
C GLY A 213 -4.94 -22.39 3.59
N ARG A 214 -5.35 -22.11 2.34
CA ARG A 214 -4.84 -22.75 1.11
C ARG A 214 -4.13 -21.79 0.17
N GLN A 215 -3.86 -20.57 0.63
CA GLN A 215 -3.15 -19.56 -0.16
C GLN A 215 -1.77 -20.09 -0.59
N LEU A 216 -1.31 -19.72 -1.78
CA LEU A 216 -0.03 -20.17 -2.34
C LEU A 216 1.17 -19.49 -1.69
N GLY A 217 1.00 -18.25 -1.27
CA GLY A 217 2.09 -17.45 -0.72
C GLY A 217 2.54 -17.96 0.66
N ASP A 218 3.85 -18.07 0.84
CA ASP A 218 4.52 -18.44 2.08
C ASP A 218 5.02 -17.17 2.79
N PRO A 219 4.52 -16.85 4.00
CA PRO A 219 4.94 -15.66 4.74
C PRO A 219 6.46 -15.62 5.04
N ALA A 220 7.09 -16.77 5.31
CA ALA A 220 8.52 -16.84 5.59
C ALA A 220 9.34 -16.51 4.33
N ARG A 221 8.91 -16.97 3.16
CA ARG A 221 9.53 -16.61 1.88
C ARG A 221 9.32 -15.14 1.54
N ALA A 222 8.14 -14.59 1.85
CA ALA A 222 7.89 -13.16 1.70
C ALA A 222 8.82 -12.33 2.59
N ALA A 223 9.03 -12.74 3.85
CA ALA A 223 9.98 -12.10 4.74
C ALA A 223 11.40 -12.14 4.17
N GLY A 224 11.85 -13.27 3.66
CA GLY A 224 13.14 -13.40 2.97
C GLY A 224 13.29 -12.44 1.78
N ALA A 225 12.23 -12.29 0.97
CA ALA A 225 12.22 -11.33 -0.14
C ALA A 225 12.32 -9.88 0.35
N LEU A 226 11.65 -9.52 1.45
CA LEU A 226 11.75 -8.18 2.05
C LEU A 226 13.15 -7.91 2.62
N LEU A 227 13.80 -8.90 3.23
CA LEU A 227 15.19 -8.77 3.66
C LEU A 227 16.11 -8.52 2.45
N ALA A 228 15.95 -9.27 1.37
CA ALA A 228 16.73 -9.09 0.15
C ALA A 228 16.53 -7.70 -0.48
N VAL A 229 15.31 -7.16 -0.45
CA VAL A 229 15.01 -5.79 -0.91
C VAL A 229 15.75 -4.74 -0.08
N VAL A 230 15.82 -4.93 1.23
CA VAL A 230 16.53 -4.00 2.12
C VAL A 230 18.03 -4.06 1.90
N ASP A 231 18.57 -5.23 1.60
CA ASP A 231 19.99 -5.43 1.34
C ASP A 231 20.40 -4.99 -0.08
N ALA A 232 19.43 -4.76 -0.98
CA ALA A 232 19.71 -4.32 -2.35
C ALA A 232 20.27 -2.88 -2.39
N GLU A 233 21.31 -2.68 -3.17
CA GLU A 233 21.86 -1.34 -3.41
C GLU A 233 20.82 -0.43 -4.06
N GLN A 234 20.08 -0.96 -5.04
CA GLN A 234 18.99 -0.27 -5.75
C GLN A 234 17.69 -1.07 -5.63
N PRO A 235 16.97 -0.94 -4.49
CA PRO A 235 15.70 -1.63 -4.34
C PRO A 235 14.65 -1.09 -5.30
N PRO A 236 13.71 -1.94 -5.76
CA PRO A 236 12.64 -1.49 -6.64
C PRO A 236 11.67 -0.58 -5.89
N LEU A 237 11.12 0.42 -6.57
CA LEU A 237 9.98 1.17 -6.05
C LEU A 237 8.73 0.28 -5.93
N HIS A 238 8.52 -0.61 -6.90
CA HIS A 238 7.36 -1.51 -6.96
C HIS A 238 7.79 -2.97 -6.86
N LEU A 239 7.34 -3.65 -5.80
CA LEU A 239 7.56 -5.08 -5.61
C LEU A 239 6.22 -5.83 -5.55
N LEU A 240 6.06 -6.84 -6.37
CA LEU A 240 4.97 -7.82 -6.26
C LEU A 240 5.46 -9.02 -5.46
N LEU A 241 4.64 -9.55 -4.59
CA LEU A 241 4.90 -10.81 -3.91
C LEU A 241 3.79 -11.83 -4.24
N GLY A 242 4.20 -13.00 -4.73
CA GLY A 242 3.30 -14.09 -5.14
C GLY A 242 3.06 -14.12 -6.65
N SER A 243 2.96 -15.33 -7.20
CA SER A 243 2.69 -15.56 -8.63
C SER A 243 1.30 -15.09 -9.05
N ASP A 244 0.33 -15.17 -8.15
CA ASP A 244 -1.02 -14.67 -8.35
C ASP A 244 -1.06 -13.13 -8.45
N ALA A 245 -0.24 -12.44 -7.65
CA ALA A 245 -0.11 -10.99 -7.76
C ALA A 245 0.53 -10.60 -9.09
N LEU A 246 1.58 -11.30 -9.50
CA LEU A 246 2.26 -11.03 -10.78
C LEU A 246 1.31 -11.23 -11.98
N HIS A 247 0.57 -12.33 -11.99
CA HIS A 247 -0.40 -12.63 -13.04
C HIS A 247 -1.48 -11.56 -13.15
N ARG A 248 -2.16 -11.27 -12.04
CA ARG A 248 -3.23 -10.25 -12.01
C ARG A 248 -2.75 -8.84 -12.35
N ALA A 249 -1.53 -8.48 -11.93
CA ALA A 249 -0.96 -7.18 -12.27
C ALA A 249 -0.71 -7.05 -13.77
N ARG A 250 -0.19 -8.10 -14.42
CA ARG A 250 0.04 -8.13 -15.87
C ARG A 250 -1.27 -8.05 -16.64
N GLU A 251 -2.23 -8.91 -16.32
CA GLU A 251 -3.57 -8.86 -16.96
C GLU A 251 -4.21 -7.47 -16.86
N LYS A 252 -4.11 -6.81 -15.69
CA LYS A 252 -4.67 -5.46 -15.53
C LYS A 252 -3.91 -4.41 -16.35
N LEU A 253 -2.58 -4.53 -16.47
CA LEU A 253 -1.79 -3.64 -17.32
C LEU A 253 -2.13 -3.81 -18.80
N ASP A 254 -2.27 -5.05 -19.26
CA ASP A 254 -2.66 -5.34 -20.65
C ASP A 254 -4.01 -4.70 -20.98
N VAL A 255 -5.02 -4.88 -20.12
CA VAL A 255 -6.35 -4.25 -20.28
C VAL A 255 -6.25 -2.73 -20.31
N LEU A 256 -5.42 -2.12 -19.45
CA LEU A 256 -5.26 -0.67 -19.41
C LEU A 256 -4.59 -0.14 -20.68
N ILE A 257 -3.61 -0.85 -21.21
CA ILE A 257 -2.95 -0.48 -22.49
C ILE A 257 -3.97 -0.54 -23.63
N GLU A 258 -4.74 -1.62 -23.73
CA GLU A 258 -5.79 -1.76 -24.74
C GLU A 258 -6.86 -0.66 -24.65
N GLU A 259 -7.25 -0.27 -23.44
CA GLU A 259 -8.18 0.84 -23.23
C GLU A 259 -7.59 2.18 -23.68
N MET A 260 -6.32 2.47 -23.35
CA MET A 260 -5.62 3.67 -23.77
C MET A 260 -5.49 3.74 -25.29
N ASP A 261 -5.09 2.67 -25.94
CA ASP A 261 -4.95 2.59 -27.40
C ASP A 261 -6.31 2.82 -28.10
N ARG A 262 -7.38 2.23 -27.57
CA ARG A 262 -8.73 2.39 -28.13
C ARG A 262 -9.24 3.82 -28.05
N TRP A 263 -8.85 4.56 -27.02
CA TRP A 263 -9.32 5.93 -26.78
C TRP A 263 -8.25 6.99 -27.08
N GLU A 264 -7.14 6.63 -27.73
CA GLU A 264 -6.02 7.54 -28.02
C GLU A 264 -6.47 8.77 -28.79
N GLU A 265 -7.29 8.62 -29.84
CA GLU A 265 -7.78 9.73 -30.64
C GLU A 265 -8.60 10.72 -29.82
N VAL A 266 -9.51 10.23 -28.96
CA VAL A 266 -10.28 11.07 -28.05
C VAL A 266 -9.37 11.77 -27.04
N THR A 267 -8.40 11.06 -26.49
CA THR A 267 -7.45 11.62 -25.51
C THR A 267 -6.63 12.76 -26.13
N ARG A 268 -6.04 12.53 -27.31
CA ARG A 268 -5.26 13.56 -28.02
C ARG A 268 -6.11 14.72 -28.52
N GLY A 269 -7.37 14.47 -28.84
CA GLY A 269 -8.34 15.50 -29.28
C GLY A 269 -8.69 16.53 -28.19
N THR A 270 -8.27 16.32 -26.94
CA THR A 270 -8.44 17.28 -25.84
C THR A 270 -7.34 18.35 -25.78
N ASP A 271 -6.28 18.17 -26.55
CA ASP A 271 -5.20 19.14 -26.64
C ASP A 271 -5.61 20.34 -27.52
N PHE A 272 -5.01 21.49 -27.25
CA PHE A 272 -5.12 22.61 -28.20
C PHE A 272 -4.49 22.24 -29.54
N PRO A 273 -5.05 22.71 -30.69
CA PRO A 273 -4.42 22.55 -31.99
C PRO A 273 -2.96 23.03 -31.98
N GLN A 274 -2.05 22.24 -32.58
CA GLN A 274 -0.61 22.57 -32.56
C GLN A 274 -0.29 23.98 -33.06
N GLU A 275 -1.06 24.49 -34.02
CA GLU A 275 -0.93 25.86 -34.53
C GLU A 275 -1.22 26.89 -33.42
N GLU A 276 -2.24 26.67 -32.60
CA GLU A 276 -2.57 27.54 -31.47
C GLU A 276 -1.52 27.53 -30.38
N VAL A 277 -0.95 26.37 -30.08
CA VAL A 277 0.16 26.23 -29.14
C VAL A 277 1.40 26.96 -29.63
N ALA A 278 1.72 26.85 -30.92
CA ALA A 278 2.85 27.54 -31.54
C ALA A 278 2.65 29.09 -31.54
N MET A 279 1.45 29.58 -31.76
CA MET A 279 1.13 31.03 -31.69
C MET A 279 1.28 31.56 -30.26
N ARG A 280 0.78 30.82 -29.25
CA ARG A 280 0.91 31.21 -27.84
C ARG A 280 2.36 31.23 -27.36
N SER A 281 3.17 30.30 -27.83
CA SER A 281 4.63 30.26 -27.47
C SER A 281 5.40 31.44 -28.08
N GLN A 282 4.88 32.05 -29.15
CA GLN A 282 5.42 33.25 -29.80
C GLN A 282 4.80 34.58 -29.28
N GLY A 283 3.94 34.52 -28.25
CA GLY A 283 3.30 35.69 -27.65
C GLY A 283 2.16 36.27 -28.51
N LEU A 284 1.68 35.55 -29.52
CA LEU A 284 0.56 35.99 -30.37
C LEU A 284 -0.79 35.61 -29.72
N PRO A 285 -1.81 36.50 -29.72
CA PRO A 285 -3.12 36.16 -29.18
C PRO A 285 -3.81 35.09 -30.04
N PRO A 286 -4.59 34.16 -29.45
CA PRO A 286 -5.37 33.20 -30.21
C PRO A 286 -6.41 33.93 -31.06
N ASP A 287 -6.51 33.56 -32.33
CA ASP A 287 -7.53 34.15 -33.24
C ASP A 287 -8.94 33.81 -32.69
N ALA A 288 -9.73 34.83 -32.42
CA ALA A 288 -11.07 34.74 -31.83
C ALA A 288 -12.12 34.02 -32.74
N ARG A 289 -11.73 33.46 -33.87
CA ARG A 289 -12.63 32.93 -34.91
C ARG A 289 -12.76 31.40 -34.93
N ALA A 290 -12.09 30.64 -34.07
CA ALA A 290 -12.14 29.17 -34.07
C ALA A 290 -13.02 28.61 -32.96
N LEU A 291 -14.29 29.06 -32.85
CA LEU A 291 -15.29 28.25 -32.16
C LEU A 291 -15.97 27.37 -33.22
N PRO A 292 -15.91 26.03 -33.11
CA PRO A 292 -16.62 25.15 -34.02
C PRO A 292 -18.13 25.39 -33.88
N ALA A 293 -18.79 25.72 -34.97
CA ALA A 293 -20.24 25.73 -35.03
C ALA A 293 -20.78 24.34 -34.70
N ASN A 294 -21.72 24.30 -33.75
CA ASN A 294 -22.47 23.14 -33.28
C ASN A 294 -22.58 21.98 -34.28
N GLY A 295 -21.81 20.91 -34.08
CA GLY A 295 -22.00 19.66 -34.78
C GLY A 295 -22.89 18.74 -33.93
N GLN A 296 -24.06 18.45 -34.48
CA GLN A 296 -25.05 17.52 -33.93
C GLN A 296 -24.45 16.15 -33.66
N VAL A 297 -24.54 15.71 -32.40
CA VAL A 297 -24.36 14.34 -32.04
C VAL A 297 -25.57 13.53 -32.53
N ARG A 298 -25.32 12.55 -33.37
CA ARG A 298 -26.29 11.51 -33.72
C ARG A 298 -26.05 10.29 -32.84
#